data_49a3c95e8e6ef1e39911430353be4e0f
#
_entry.id   49a3c95e8e6ef1e39911430353be4e0f
#
_cell.length_a   1.000
_cell.length_b   1.000
_cell.length_c   1.000
_cell.angle_alpha   90.00
_cell.angle_beta   90.00
_cell.angle_gamma   90.00
#
_symmetry.space_group_name_H-M   'P 1'
#
loop_
_entity.id
_entity.type
_entity.pdbx_description
1 polymer ?
#
loop_
_entity_poly.entity_id
_entity_poly.type
_entity_poly.pdbx_seq_one_letter_code
_entity_poly.pdbx_strand_id
1 'polypeptide(L)' 'MAKEFIYSKTKEIGKLEENITVETGHYKVDGKDMPDKVYLVSHFIRRNGTEDSKATAICKVEDAKQLGKLLIGIE' A
#
# COMPACT_ATOMS: atom_id res chain seq x y z
N MET A 1 8.01 21.28 13.91
CA MET A 1 7.53 19.96 14.33
C MET A 1 7.27 19.06 13.14
N ALA A 2 7.68 17.80 13.24
CA ALA A 2 7.44 16.85 12.16
C ALA A 2 5.95 16.49 12.11
N LYS A 3 5.42 16.36 10.89
CA LYS A 3 4.05 15.90 10.71
C LYS A 3 3.95 14.42 11.07
N GLU A 4 2.84 14.05 11.68
CA GLU A 4 2.58 12.66 12.00
C GLU A 4 1.85 11.98 10.84
N PHE A 5 2.42 10.88 10.34
CA PHE A 5 1.83 10.08 9.26
C PHE A 5 1.50 8.70 9.80
N ILE A 6 0.22 8.35 9.80
CA ILE A 6 -0.24 7.05 10.25
C ILE A 6 -0.91 6.34 9.08
N TYR A 7 -0.38 5.18 8.69
CA TYR A 7 -0.97 4.37 7.64
C TYR A 7 -2.10 3.51 8.19
N SER A 8 -3.24 3.52 7.52
CA SER A 8 -4.40 2.72 7.88
C SER A 8 -4.84 1.89 6.69
N LYS A 9 -4.80 0.57 6.87
CA LYS A 9 -5.28 -0.37 5.86
C LYS A 9 -6.81 -0.42 5.92
N THR A 10 -7.46 -0.33 4.75
CA THR A 10 -8.91 -0.42 4.68
C THR A 10 -9.37 -1.77 4.17
N LYS A 11 -8.68 -2.35 3.19
CA LYS A 11 -9.06 -3.65 2.65
C LYS A 11 -7.86 -4.33 2.01
N GLU A 12 -7.71 -5.62 2.24
CA GLU A 12 -6.69 -6.42 1.56
C GLU A 12 -7.28 -6.96 0.27
N ILE A 13 -6.59 -6.74 -0.84
CA ILE A 13 -7.03 -7.21 -2.15
C ILE A 13 -6.50 -8.61 -2.41
N GLY A 14 -5.22 -8.83 -2.14
CA GLY A 14 -4.61 -10.14 -2.32
C GLY A 14 -3.11 -10.11 -2.17
N LYS A 15 -2.47 -11.24 -2.47
CA LYS A 15 -1.03 -11.38 -2.46
C LYS A 15 -0.49 -11.37 -3.88
N LEU A 16 0.56 -10.61 -4.11
CA LEU A 16 1.30 -10.64 -5.37
C LEU A 16 2.40 -11.70 -5.30
N GLU A 17 3.11 -11.72 -4.18
CA GLU A 17 4.14 -12.70 -3.87
C GLU A 17 4.02 -13.08 -2.40
N GLU A 18 4.82 -14.04 -1.96
CA GLU A 18 4.76 -14.52 -0.58
C GLU A 18 4.88 -13.40 0.45
N ASN A 19 5.79 -12.46 0.18
CA ASN A 19 6.04 -11.35 1.11
C ASN A 19 5.50 -10.00 0.62
N ILE A 20 4.67 -10.01 -0.43
CA ILE A 20 4.13 -8.77 -1.00
C ILE A 20 2.63 -8.88 -1.12
N THR A 21 1.93 -7.96 -0.47
CA THR A 21 0.47 -7.91 -0.53
C THR A 21 0.02 -6.64 -1.23
N VAL A 22 -1.16 -6.72 -1.85
CA VAL A 22 -1.80 -5.57 -2.49
C VAL A 22 -3.02 -5.23 -1.65
N GLU A 23 -3.13 -3.99 -1.26
CA GLU A 23 -4.22 -3.55 -0.39
C GLU A 23 -4.62 -2.12 -0.67
N THR A 24 -5.82 -1.74 -0.21
CA THR A 24 -6.22 -0.34 -0.20
C THR A 24 -6.02 0.21 1.20
N GLY A 25 -5.69 1.47 1.27
CA GLY A 25 -5.48 2.14 2.55
C GLY A 25 -5.27 3.62 2.33
N HIS A 26 -4.97 4.31 3.41
CA HIS A 26 -4.69 5.74 3.35
C HIS A 26 -3.80 6.15 4.51
N TYR A 27 -3.20 7.31 4.36
CA TYR A 27 -2.47 7.94 5.45
C TYR A 27 -3.37 8.94 6.16
N LYS A 28 -3.24 8.95 7.47
CA LYS A 28 -3.81 10.00 8.29
C LYS A 28 -2.68 10.98 8.59
N VAL A 29 -2.85 12.22 8.17
CA VAL A 29 -1.84 13.26 8.32
C VAL A 29 -2.36 14.32 9.27
N ASP A 30 -1.71 14.44 10.44
CA ASP A 30 -2.09 15.41 11.48
C ASP A 30 -3.59 15.35 11.83
N GLY A 31 -4.13 14.14 11.92
CA GLY A 31 -5.53 13.93 12.26
C GLY A 31 -6.50 13.97 11.10
N LYS A 32 -6.03 14.24 9.89
CA LYS A 32 -6.87 14.25 8.70
C LYS A 32 -6.70 12.97 7.89
N ASP A 33 -7.80 12.32 7.56
CA ASP A 33 -7.78 11.14 6.70
C ASP A 33 -7.61 11.57 5.24
N MET A 34 -6.58 11.02 4.60
CA MET A 34 -6.36 11.25 3.18
C MET A 34 -7.19 10.25 2.38
N PRO A 35 -7.44 10.50 1.07
CA PRO A 35 -8.19 9.55 0.25
C PRO A 35 -7.51 8.20 0.17
N ASP A 36 -8.31 7.12 0.08
CA ASP A 36 -7.79 5.77 -0.10
C ASP A 36 -7.03 5.65 -1.41
N LYS A 37 -5.94 4.87 -1.37
CA LYS A 37 -5.15 4.53 -2.54
C LYS A 37 -4.84 3.04 -2.52
N VAL A 38 -4.37 2.55 -3.64
CA VAL A 38 -3.87 1.18 -3.73
C VAL A 38 -2.42 1.17 -3.32
N TYR A 39 -2.06 0.27 -2.41
CA TYR A 39 -0.70 0.14 -1.91
C TYR A 39 -0.14 -1.25 -2.16
N LEU A 40 1.13 -1.28 -2.46
CA LEU A 40 1.91 -2.50 -2.50
C LEU A 40 2.71 -2.53 -1.20
N VAL A 41 2.49 -3.55 -0.38
CA VAL A 41 3.14 -3.66 0.93
C VAL A 41 4.12 -4.81 0.93
N SER A 42 5.39 -4.48 1.11
CA SER A 42 6.45 -5.47 1.22
C SER A 42 6.70 -5.79 2.69
N HIS A 43 6.70 -7.07 3.03
CA HIS A 43 6.95 -7.54 4.39
C HIS A 43 8.35 -8.15 4.46
N PHE A 44 9.12 -7.75 5.43
CA PHE A 44 10.49 -8.21 5.55
C PHE A 44 10.92 -8.33 7.02
N ILE A 45 12.02 -9.04 7.24
CA ILE A 45 12.59 -9.21 8.57
C ILE A 45 13.89 -8.42 8.61
N ARG A 46 14.01 -7.53 9.59
CA ARG A 46 15.21 -6.75 9.78
C ARG A 46 16.33 -7.63 10.37
N ARG A 47 17.57 -7.14 10.31
CA ARG A 47 18.73 -7.86 10.82
C ARG A 47 18.59 -8.28 12.28
N ASN A 48 17.88 -7.49 13.07
CA ASN A 48 17.66 -7.80 14.49
C ASN A 48 16.52 -8.80 14.73
N GLY A 49 15.95 -9.36 13.66
CA GLY A 49 14.87 -10.33 13.76
C GLY A 49 13.47 -9.71 13.86
N THR A 50 13.37 -8.39 13.84
CA THR A 50 12.08 -7.71 13.95
C THR A 50 11.38 -7.68 12.60
N GLU A 51 10.09 -8.05 12.58
CA GLU A 51 9.27 -7.95 11.37
C GLU A 51 8.93 -6.49 11.11
N ASP A 52 8.98 -6.11 9.84
CA ASP A 52 8.64 -4.76 9.41
C ASP A 52 7.99 -4.82 8.03
N SER A 53 7.43 -3.71 7.61
CA SER A 53 6.78 -3.63 6.30
C SER A 53 6.92 -2.24 5.74
N LYS A 54 6.85 -2.14 4.40
CA LYS A 54 6.92 -0.88 3.70
C LYS A 54 5.76 -0.80 2.72
N ALA A 55 4.93 0.22 2.86
CA ALA A 55 3.80 0.47 1.97
C ALA A 55 4.19 1.48 0.91
N THR A 56 3.97 1.14 -0.35
CA THR A 56 4.25 2.01 -1.48
C THR A 56 2.96 2.31 -2.22
N ALA A 57 2.62 3.57 -2.35
CA ALA A 57 1.42 3.97 -3.07
C ALA A 57 1.60 3.71 -4.57
N ILE A 58 0.63 3.03 -5.18
CA ILE A 58 0.65 2.71 -6.60
C ILE A 58 -0.20 3.69 -7.38
N CYS A 59 -1.47 3.83 -7.00
CA CYS A 59 -2.43 4.67 -7.70
C CYS A 59 -3.65 4.93 -6.81
N LYS A 60 -4.52 5.80 -7.26
CA LYS A 60 -5.80 6.03 -6.60
C LYS A 60 -6.70 4.81 -6.81
N VAL A 61 -7.62 4.57 -5.89
CA VAL A 61 -8.55 3.45 -6.01
C VAL A 61 -9.34 3.54 -7.32
N GLU A 62 -9.75 4.74 -7.70
CA GLU A 62 -10.51 4.95 -8.95
C GLU A 62 -9.70 4.63 -10.20
N ASP A 63 -8.36 4.66 -10.12
CA ASP A 63 -7.48 4.36 -11.25
C ASP A 63 -7.03 2.89 -11.27
N ALA A 64 -7.36 2.12 -10.24
CA ALA A 64 -6.89 0.75 -10.10
C ALA A 64 -7.31 -0.15 -11.27
N LYS A 65 -8.54 0.03 -11.74
CA LYS A 65 -9.06 -0.77 -12.86
C LYS A 65 -8.29 -0.49 -14.14
N GLN A 66 -8.00 0.78 -14.39
CA GLN A 66 -7.24 1.19 -15.57
C GLN A 66 -5.81 0.69 -15.48
N LEU A 67 -5.20 0.78 -14.31
CA LEU A 67 -3.85 0.27 -14.10
C LEU A 67 -3.80 -1.24 -14.36
N GLY A 68 -4.80 -1.98 -13.89
CA GLY A 68 -4.87 -3.42 -14.11
C GLY A 68 -4.90 -3.76 -15.59
N LYS A 69 -5.66 -3.01 -16.39
CA LYS A 69 -5.73 -3.21 -17.83
C LYS A 69 -4.38 -2.94 -18.50
N LEU A 70 -3.69 -1.90 -18.06
CA LEU A 70 -2.38 -1.56 -18.59
C LEU A 70 -1.35 -2.64 -18.28
N LEU A 71 -1.39 -3.18 -17.08
CA LEU A 71 -0.46 -4.23 -16.66
C LEU A 71 -0.70 -5.54 -17.41
N ILE A 72 -1.96 -5.86 -17.72
CA ILE A 72 -2.29 -7.04 -18.50
C ILE A 72 -1.66 -6.94 -19.89
N GLY A 73 -1.52 -5.74 -20.43
CA GLY A 73 -0.93 -5.50 -21.74
C GLY A 73 0.60 -5.66 -21.80
N ILE A 74 1.26 -5.96 -20.68
CA ILE A 74 2.71 -6.13 -20.67
C ILE A 74 3.18 -7.34 -21.47
N GLU A 75 2.38 -8.36 -21.59
CA GLU A 75 2.74 -9.59 -22.30
C GLU A 75 2.96 -9.38 -23.80
#